data_adeb3f039078dfa5df54943ddc1ea461
#
_entry.id   adeb3f039078dfa5df54943ddc1ea461
#
_cell.length_a   1.000
_cell.length_b   1.000
_cell.length_c   1.000
_cell.angle_alpha   90.00
_cell.angle_beta   90.00
_cell.angle_gamma   90.00
#
_symmetry.space_group_name_H-M   'P 1'
#
loop_
_entity.id
_entity.type
_entity.pdbx_description
1 polymer ?
#
loop_
_entity_poly.entity_id
_entity_poly.type
_entity_poly.pdbx_seq_one_letter_code
_entity_poly.pdbx_strand_id
1 'polypeptide(L)'
;MQNGYSMIQIHPLNRFSYHESAMATETVENYIKALYALCHESPSGEAGIVRLAQEVGVTKGTATSMMKRLALARLVKAEPYSGIALTAKGNKIALDVLRRHRVIETFLVRTLKLDWADVHEEAERLEHALSPRILDRLDQFLGRPLTDPHGDPIPDAAGKVSKTRSKPLSKCRAHEHVCIVRITDQNRSFLQFVAHNGLKPGVSLVVRSVSTQANSLTVRAGRGQAVTLSQVAASKILVQAQAQ
;
A
#
# COMPACT_ATOMS: atom_id res chain seq x y z
N MET A 1 -41.57 -54.52 -6.08
CA MET A 1 -40.27 -53.77 -5.89
C MET A 1 -40.54 -52.36 -6.29
N GLN A 2 -40.81 -51.51 -5.28
CA GLN A 2 -41.12 -50.10 -5.50
C GLN A 2 -39.88 -49.31 -5.10
N ASN A 3 -39.24 -48.65 -6.07
CA ASN A 3 -38.13 -47.73 -5.83
C ASN A 3 -38.69 -46.36 -5.43
N GLY A 4 -38.54 -46.01 -4.16
CA GLY A 4 -38.86 -44.70 -3.64
C GLY A 4 -37.70 -43.71 -3.93
N TYR A 5 -37.87 -42.81 -4.87
CA TYR A 5 -37.03 -41.64 -5.01
C TYR A 5 -37.50 -40.57 -4.02
N SER A 6 -36.71 -40.36 -3.00
CA SER A 6 -36.88 -39.24 -2.06
C SER A 6 -36.57 -37.92 -2.79
N MET A 7 -37.61 -37.11 -2.99
CA MET A 7 -37.43 -35.72 -3.48
C MET A 7 -36.70 -34.90 -2.42
N ILE A 8 -35.48 -34.47 -2.75
CA ILE A 8 -34.78 -33.45 -1.97
C ILE A 8 -35.53 -32.13 -2.15
N GLN A 9 -36.26 -31.73 -1.11
CA GLN A 9 -36.80 -30.36 -1.06
C GLN A 9 -35.69 -29.35 -1.01
N ILE A 10 -35.48 -28.66 -2.12
CA ILE A 10 -34.62 -27.50 -2.20
C ILE A 10 -35.36 -26.34 -1.50
N HIS A 11 -35.01 -26.05 -0.27
CA HIS A 11 -35.47 -24.82 0.39
C HIS A 11 -35.00 -23.63 -0.44
N PRO A 12 -35.88 -22.65 -0.73
CA PRO A 12 -35.46 -21.41 -1.39
C PRO A 12 -34.44 -20.72 -0.50
N LEU A 13 -33.23 -20.57 -1.04
CA LEU A 13 -32.19 -19.79 -0.42
C LEU A 13 -32.76 -18.42 -0.08
N ASN A 14 -32.86 -18.16 1.22
CA ASN A 14 -33.24 -16.89 1.82
C ASN A 14 -32.40 -15.82 1.10
N ARG A 15 -33.08 -14.94 0.35
CA ARG A 15 -32.49 -13.72 -0.19
C ARG A 15 -31.98 -12.92 1.00
N PHE A 16 -30.72 -13.12 1.34
CA PHE A 16 -30.02 -12.17 2.16
C PHE A 16 -30.14 -10.83 1.43
N SER A 17 -30.94 -9.96 1.99
CA SER A 17 -30.91 -8.54 1.63
C SER A 17 -29.50 -8.05 1.92
N TYR A 18 -28.68 -8.05 0.87
CA TYR A 18 -27.48 -7.23 0.84
C TYR A 18 -28.00 -5.81 0.98
N HIS A 19 -27.97 -5.28 2.20
CA HIS A 19 -28.10 -3.87 2.40
C HIS A 19 -27.04 -3.23 1.48
N GLU A 20 -27.51 -2.41 0.57
CA GLU A 20 -26.76 -1.52 -0.31
C GLU A 20 -25.81 -0.63 0.50
N SER A 21 -24.73 -1.20 1.01
CA SER A 21 -23.47 -0.51 0.97
C SER A 21 -23.04 -0.64 -0.48
N ALA A 22 -23.31 0.38 -1.29
CA ALA A 22 -22.83 0.45 -2.66
C ALA A 22 -21.32 0.19 -2.60
N MET A 23 -20.91 -1.06 -2.85
CA MET A 23 -19.51 -1.41 -3.02
C MET A 23 -19.02 -0.51 -4.14
N ALA A 24 -18.06 0.35 -3.84
CA ALA A 24 -17.45 1.17 -4.86
C ALA A 24 -16.96 0.21 -5.95
N THR A 25 -17.22 0.53 -7.22
CA THR A 25 -16.70 -0.31 -8.30
C THR A 25 -15.17 -0.29 -8.23
N GLU A 26 -14.52 -1.35 -8.70
CA GLU A 26 -13.06 -1.44 -8.81
C GLU A 26 -12.43 -0.13 -9.31
N THR A 27 -12.98 0.44 -10.39
CA THR A 27 -12.51 1.74 -10.92
C THR A 27 -12.59 2.85 -9.88
N VAL A 28 -13.66 2.94 -9.10
CA VAL A 28 -13.80 3.96 -8.04
C VAL A 28 -12.79 3.71 -6.92
N GLU A 29 -12.60 2.46 -6.53
CA GLU A 29 -11.63 2.09 -5.50
C GLU A 29 -10.21 2.45 -5.93
N ASN A 30 -9.81 2.17 -7.18
CA ASN A 30 -8.50 2.53 -7.73
C ASN A 30 -8.26 4.04 -7.73
N TYR A 31 -9.23 4.84 -8.15
CA TYR A 31 -9.12 6.31 -8.08
C TYR A 31 -9.00 6.83 -6.65
N ILE A 32 -9.76 6.27 -5.72
CA ILE A 32 -9.73 6.66 -4.31
C ILE A 32 -8.40 6.27 -3.67
N LYS A 33 -7.86 5.08 -3.98
CA LYS A 33 -6.55 4.61 -3.52
C LYS A 33 -5.42 5.50 -4.05
N ALA A 34 -5.41 5.82 -5.35
CA ALA A 34 -4.45 6.73 -5.96
C ALA A 34 -4.50 8.14 -5.34
N LEU A 35 -5.72 8.69 -5.15
CA LEU A 35 -5.89 9.98 -4.47
C LEU A 35 -5.35 9.96 -3.05
N TYR A 36 -5.58 8.89 -2.29
CA TYR A 36 -5.07 8.76 -0.93
C TYR A 36 -3.54 8.84 -0.92
N ALA A 37 -2.86 8.11 -1.80
CA ALA A 37 -1.40 8.13 -1.90
C ALA A 37 -0.90 9.55 -2.24
N LEU A 38 -1.44 10.17 -3.29
CA LEU A 38 -1.04 11.50 -3.74
C LEU A 38 -1.29 12.61 -2.70
N CYS A 39 -2.42 12.55 -1.99
CA CYS A 39 -2.72 13.49 -0.91
C CYS A 39 -1.75 13.35 0.28
N HIS A 40 -1.31 12.12 0.60
CA HIS A 40 -0.35 11.89 1.67
C HIS A 40 1.08 12.29 1.32
N GLU A 41 1.43 12.30 0.04
CA GLU A 41 2.71 12.81 -0.45
C GLU A 41 2.76 14.35 -0.53
N SER A 42 1.60 14.97 -0.68
CA SER A 42 1.48 16.41 -0.83
C SER A 42 1.50 17.14 0.51
N PRO A 43 2.33 18.18 0.69
CA PRO A 43 2.31 19.00 1.92
C PRO A 43 0.96 19.69 2.18
N SER A 44 0.19 20.00 1.12
CA SER A 44 -1.15 20.60 1.23
C SER A 44 -2.25 19.56 1.56
N GLY A 45 -1.95 18.26 1.46
CA GLY A 45 -2.97 17.22 1.57
C GLY A 45 -3.89 17.11 0.36
N GLU A 46 -3.53 17.72 -0.78
CA GLU A 46 -4.30 17.77 -2.01
C GLU A 46 -3.52 17.22 -3.20
N ALA A 47 -4.23 16.61 -4.15
CA ALA A 47 -3.67 16.06 -5.38
C ALA A 47 -4.03 16.91 -6.59
N GLY A 48 -3.11 17.04 -7.54
CA GLY A 48 -3.37 17.67 -8.83
C GLY A 48 -3.99 16.68 -9.83
N ILE A 49 -4.95 17.16 -10.65
CA ILE A 49 -5.66 16.32 -11.62
C ILE A 49 -4.74 15.67 -12.66
N VAL A 50 -3.67 16.36 -13.07
CA VAL A 50 -2.70 15.83 -14.06
C VAL A 50 -1.95 14.64 -13.47
N ARG A 51 -1.48 14.79 -12.20
CA ARG A 51 -0.75 13.75 -11.50
C ARG A 51 -1.65 12.53 -11.22
N LEU A 52 -2.91 12.77 -10.84
CA LEU A 52 -3.89 11.70 -10.68
C LEU A 52 -4.14 10.95 -12.00
N ALA A 53 -4.28 11.66 -13.12
CA ALA A 53 -4.48 11.03 -14.43
C ALA A 53 -3.29 10.14 -14.83
N GLN A 54 -2.07 10.59 -14.56
CA GLN A 54 -0.84 9.80 -14.75
C GLN A 54 -0.81 8.56 -13.87
N GLU A 55 -1.13 8.71 -12.59
CA GLU A 55 -1.12 7.61 -11.60
C GLU A 55 -2.12 6.50 -11.97
N VAL A 56 -3.31 6.88 -12.42
CA VAL A 56 -4.36 5.92 -12.81
C VAL A 56 -4.23 5.44 -14.26
N GLY A 57 -3.27 6.00 -15.05
CA GLY A 57 -3.05 5.60 -16.45
C GLY A 57 -4.13 6.06 -17.42
N VAL A 58 -4.76 7.23 -17.20
CA VAL A 58 -5.86 7.74 -18.03
C VAL A 58 -5.59 9.16 -18.53
N THR A 59 -6.46 9.67 -19.43
CA THR A 59 -6.39 11.06 -19.87
C THR A 59 -6.86 12.02 -18.78
N LYS A 60 -6.38 13.27 -18.80
CA LYS A 60 -6.85 14.34 -17.91
C LYS A 60 -8.38 14.53 -17.99
N GLY A 61 -8.97 14.42 -19.19
CA GLY A 61 -10.42 14.52 -19.39
C GLY A 61 -11.19 13.41 -18.68
N THR A 62 -10.71 12.16 -18.78
CA THR A 62 -11.28 11.00 -18.10
C THR A 62 -11.19 11.17 -16.59
N ALA A 63 -10.01 11.55 -16.06
CA ALA A 63 -9.84 11.82 -14.65
C ALA A 63 -10.75 12.94 -14.14
N THR A 64 -10.88 14.04 -14.90
CA THR A 64 -11.78 15.16 -14.54
C THR A 64 -13.23 14.73 -14.48
N SER A 65 -13.70 13.92 -15.43
CA SER A 65 -15.07 13.38 -15.43
C SER A 65 -15.32 12.47 -14.24
N MET A 66 -14.35 11.62 -13.88
CA MET A 66 -14.44 10.79 -12.69
C MET A 66 -14.47 11.64 -11.41
N MET A 67 -13.65 12.68 -11.29
CA MET A 67 -13.66 13.57 -10.12
C MET A 67 -15.01 14.25 -9.91
N LYS A 68 -15.66 14.72 -10.99
CA LYS A 68 -17.04 15.25 -10.91
C LYS A 68 -18.00 14.20 -10.35
N ARG A 69 -17.93 12.96 -10.83
CA ARG A 69 -18.76 11.85 -10.33
C ARG A 69 -18.49 11.52 -8.86
N LEU A 70 -17.22 11.48 -8.46
CA LEU A 70 -16.83 11.23 -7.06
C LEU A 70 -17.22 12.38 -6.13
N ALA A 71 -17.19 13.63 -6.60
CA ALA A 71 -17.67 14.79 -5.84
C ALA A 71 -19.18 14.72 -5.61
N LEU A 72 -19.99 14.36 -6.63
CA LEU A 72 -21.42 14.12 -6.48
C LEU A 72 -21.72 12.99 -5.47
N ALA A 73 -20.89 11.94 -5.45
CA ALA A 73 -20.96 10.86 -4.45
C ALA A 73 -20.43 11.25 -3.06
N ARG A 74 -19.96 12.48 -2.90
CA ARG A 74 -19.36 13.04 -1.67
C ARG A 74 -18.14 12.25 -1.18
N LEU A 75 -17.36 11.69 -2.11
CA LEU A 75 -16.13 10.97 -1.80
C LEU A 75 -14.89 11.87 -1.87
N VAL A 76 -14.95 12.91 -2.70
CA VAL A 76 -13.86 13.89 -2.85
C VAL A 76 -14.41 15.31 -2.73
N LYS A 77 -13.51 16.24 -2.37
CA LYS A 77 -13.68 17.68 -2.54
C LYS A 77 -12.82 18.09 -3.73
N ALA A 78 -13.43 18.65 -4.75
CA ALA A 78 -12.75 19.11 -5.93
C ALA A 78 -13.38 20.44 -6.35
N GLU A 79 -12.69 21.54 -6.09
CA GLU A 79 -13.12 22.86 -6.48
C GLU A 79 -12.34 23.35 -7.72
N PRO A 80 -12.92 24.21 -8.55
CA PRO A 80 -12.20 24.81 -9.67
C PRO A 80 -10.92 25.50 -9.17
N TYR A 81 -9.81 25.25 -9.85
CA TYR A 81 -8.49 25.83 -9.56
C TYR A 81 -7.85 25.42 -8.21
N SER A 82 -8.48 24.53 -7.46
CA SER A 82 -7.98 23.95 -6.22
C SER A 82 -7.48 22.52 -6.47
N GLY A 83 -6.76 21.97 -5.48
CA GLY A 83 -6.40 20.55 -5.47
C GLY A 83 -7.62 19.68 -5.16
N ILE A 84 -7.44 18.39 -5.30
CA ILE A 84 -8.44 17.37 -5.00
C ILE A 84 -8.08 16.73 -3.66
N ALA A 85 -9.02 16.72 -2.72
CA ALA A 85 -8.87 16.07 -1.42
C ALA A 85 -9.96 15.01 -1.20
N LEU A 86 -9.65 13.97 -0.42
CA LEU A 86 -10.63 12.99 0.00
C LEU A 86 -11.52 13.55 1.11
N THR A 87 -12.80 13.20 1.10
CA THR A 87 -13.69 13.41 2.27
C THR A 87 -13.43 12.32 3.33
N ALA A 88 -14.02 12.44 4.50
CA ALA A 88 -13.99 11.37 5.51
C ALA A 88 -14.52 10.03 4.95
N LYS A 89 -15.60 10.08 4.13
CA LYS A 89 -16.15 8.91 3.46
C LYS A 89 -15.18 8.33 2.43
N GLY A 90 -14.54 9.18 1.62
CA GLY A 90 -13.51 8.76 0.66
C GLY A 90 -12.29 8.15 1.37
N ASN A 91 -11.80 8.76 2.43
CA ASN A 91 -10.68 8.23 3.23
C ASN A 91 -11.00 6.84 3.81
N LYS A 92 -12.23 6.61 4.27
CA LYS A 92 -12.64 5.30 4.79
C LYS A 92 -12.55 4.22 3.70
N ILE A 93 -13.02 4.52 2.48
CA ILE A 93 -12.91 3.59 1.35
C ILE A 93 -11.43 3.35 1.00
N ALA A 94 -10.62 4.40 0.91
CA ALA A 94 -9.18 4.27 0.62
C ALA A 94 -8.47 3.35 1.61
N LEU A 95 -8.74 3.54 2.91
CA LEU A 95 -8.11 2.75 3.97
C LEU A 95 -8.58 1.29 3.96
N ASP A 96 -9.83 1.02 3.58
CA ASP A 96 -10.33 -0.34 3.41
C ASP A 96 -9.65 -1.05 2.23
N VAL A 97 -9.51 -0.38 1.08
CA VAL A 97 -8.79 -0.93 -0.08
C VAL A 97 -7.32 -1.17 0.26
N LEU A 98 -6.64 -0.21 0.89
CA LEU A 98 -5.26 -0.35 1.31
C LEU A 98 -5.06 -1.50 2.31
N ARG A 99 -6.01 -1.71 3.23
CA ARG A 99 -5.97 -2.85 4.14
C ARG A 99 -6.05 -4.17 3.38
N ARG A 100 -7.01 -4.28 2.43
CA ARG A 100 -7.15 -5.48 1.59
C ARG A 100 -5.85 -5.75 0.82
N HIS A 101 -5.33 -4.75 0.14
CA HIS A 101 -4.09 -4.82 -0.63
C HIS A 101 -2.93 -5.37 0.22
N ARG A 102 -2.61 -4.71 1.33
CA ARG A 102 -1.45 -5.02 2.17
C ARG A 102 -1.56 -6.36 2.90
N VAL A 103 -2.78 -6.76 3.30
CA VAL A 103 -3.02 -8.09 3.87
C VAL A 103 -2.80 -9.18 2.80
N ILE A 104 -3.26 -8.96 1.57
CA ILE A 104 -3.04 -9.87 0.44
C ILE A 104 -1.55 -9.98 0.14
N GLU A 105 -0.81 -8.88 -0.04
CA GLU A 105 0.65 -8.91 -0.26
C GLU A 105 1.36 -9.70 0.83
N THR A 106 0.97 -9.47 2.09
CA THR A 106 1.55 -10.19 3.23
C THR A 106 1.27 -11.69 3.14
N PHE A 107 0.06 -12.09 2.75
CA PHE A 107 -0.30 -13.50 2.55
C PHE A 107 0.48 -14.12 1.40
N LEU A 108 0.57 -13.44 0.26
CA LEU A 108 1.29 -13.93 -0.91
C LEU A 108 2.78 -14.17 -0.61
N VAL A 109 3.43 -13.22 0.10
CA VAL A 109 4.85 -13.37 0.46
C VAL A 109 5.06 -14.39 1.58
N ARG A 110 4.33 -14.27 2.70
CA ARG A 110 4.60 -15.09 3.89
C ARG A 110 4.13 -16.53 3.74
N THR A 111 2.99 -16.75 3.07
CA THR A 111 2.34 -18.07 2.97
C THR A 111 2.65 -18.74 1.64
N LEU A 112 2.45 -18.07 0.52
CA LEU A 112 2.65 -18.63 -0.82
C LEU A 112 4.10 -18.51 -1.31
N LYS A 113 4.97 -17.76 -0.58
CA LYS A 113 6.40 -17.57 -0.90
C LYS A 113 6.65 -16.92 -2.24
N LEU A 114 5.72 -16.11 -2.74
CA LEU A 114 5.95 -15.28 -3.93
C LEU A 114 7.07 -14.28 -3.65
N ASP A 115 7.76 -13.88 -4.73
CA ASP A 115 8.78 -12.82 -4.61
C ASP A 115 8.11 -11.50 -4.21
N TRP A 116 8.66 -10.84 -3.21
CA TRP A 116 8.12 -9.59 -2.67
C TRP A 116 8.14 -8.43 -3.67
N ALA A 117 8.96 -8.52 -4.73
CA ALA A 117 9.00 -7.55 -5.80
C ALA A 117 7.87 -7.72 -6.84
N ASP A 118 7.17 -8.85 -6.82
CA ASP A 118 6.16 -9.21 -7.82
C ASP A 118 4.73 -9.25 -7.25
N VAL A 119 4.58 -9.21 -5.91
CA VAL A 119 3.26 -9.38 -5.27
C VAL A 119 2.30 -8.23 -5.46
N HIS A 120 2.80 -7.03 -5.79
CA HIS A 120 1.97 -5.83 -5.93
C HIS A 120 0.88 -6.01 -7.00
N GLU A 121 1.25 -6.45 -8.20
CA GLU A 121 0.31 -6.67 -9.31
C GLU A 121 -0.73 -7.75 -8.99
N GLU A 122 -0.33 -8.81 -8.28
CA GLU A 122 -1.27 -9.86 -7.86
C GLU A 122 -2.23 -9.36 -6.78
N ALA A 123 -1.76 -8.54 -5.85
CA ALA A 123 -2.61 -7.93 -4.83
C ALA A 123 -3.64 -6.97 -5.46
N GLU A 124 -3.25 -6.15 -6.45
CA GLU A 124 -4.15 -5.29 -7.23
C GLU A 124 -5.31 -6.08 -7.85
N ARG A 125 -5.02 -7.25 -8.43
CA ARG A 125 -6.06 -8.11 -9.04
C ARG A 125 -7.02 -8.74 -8.03
N LEU A 126 -6.55 -9.02 -6.83
CA LEU A 126 -7.29 -9.75 -5.81
C LEU A 126 -8.07 -8.86 -4.85
N GLU A 127 -7.61 -7.62 -4.59
CA GLU A 127 -8.13 -6.76 -3.52
C GLU A 127 -9.62 -6.41 -3.69
N HIS A 128 -10.09 -6.31 -4.93
CA HIS A 128 -11.47 -5.96 -5.22
C HIS A 128 -12.46 -7.13 -5.08
N ALA A 129 -11.96 -8.36 -5.20
CA ALA A 129 -12.76 -9.57 -5.06
C ALA A 129 -12.86 -10.07 -3.60
N LEU A 130 -12.04 -9.54 -2.69
CA LEU A 130 -11.94 -10.03 -1.33
C LEU A 130 -13.09 -9.54 -0.44
N SER A 131 -13.91 -10.48 0.05
CA SER A 131 -14.98 -10.12 0.99
C SER A 131 -14.42 -9.74 2.37
N PRO A 132 -15.11 -8.88 3.15
CA PRO A 132 -14.67 -8.51 4.50
C PRO A 132 -14.44 -9.72 5.41
N ARG A 133 -15.29 -10.74 5.28
CA ARG A 133 -15.15 -12.00 6.06
C ARG A 133 -13.85 -12.72 5.77
N ILE A 134 -13.46 -12.82 4.50
CA ILE A 134 -12.20 -13.48 4.10
C ILE A 134 -11.02 -12.63 4.50
N LEU A 135 -11.10 -11.30 4.33
CA LEU A 135 -10.07 -10.37 4.80
C LEU A 135 -9.77 -10.55 6.29
N ASP A 136 -10.80 -10.58 7.14
CA ASP A 136 -10.62 -10.77 8.59
C ASP A 136 -10.00 -12.14 8.92
N ARG A 137 -10.33 -13.19 8.18
CA ARG A 137 -9.72 -14.51 8.35
C ARG A 137 -8.26 -14.55 7.93
N LEU A 138 -7.92 -13.89 6.81
CA LEU A 138 -6.53 -13.75 6.36
C LEU A 138 -5.69 -12.95 7.38
N ASP A 139 -6.22 -11.84 7.86
CA ASP A 139 -5.55 -11.01 8.87
C ASP A 139 -5.28 -11.79 10.17
N GLN A 140 -6.27 -12.53 10.66
CA GLN A 140 -6.12 -13.41 11.82
C GLN A 140 -5.10 -14.52 11.56
N PHE A 141 -5.17 -15.19 10.41
CA PHE A 141 -4.25 -16.25 10.02
C PHE A 141 -2.79 -15.78 9.97
N LEU A 142 -2.57 -14.54 9.51
CA LEU A 142 -1.25 -13.90 9.45
C LEU A 142 -0.76 -13.37 10.81
N GLY A 143 -1.55 -13.48 11.87
CA GLY A 143 -1.23 -12.97 13.20
C GLY A 143 -1.41 -11.46 13.33
N ARG A 144 -2.29 -10.84 12.52
CA ARG A 144 -2.59 -9.41 12.49
C ARG A 144 -1.33 -8.56 12.30
N PRO A 145 -0.67 -8.66 11.15
CA PRO A 145 0.56 -7.94 10.88
C PRO A 145 0.31 -6.44 10.89
N LEU A 146 1.25 -5.68 11.47
CA LEU A 146 1.17 -4.22 11.51
C LEU A 146 1.67 -3.58 10.22
N THR A 147 2.49 -4.31 9.45
CA THR A 147 3.07 -3.86 8.18
C THR A 147 3.05 -4.97 7.16
N ASP A 148 2.98 -4.59 5.90
CA ASP A 148 3.15 -5.46 4.75
C ASP A 148 4.64 -5.83 4.51
N PRO A 149 4.99 -6.62 3.48
CA PRO A 149 6.37 -6.99 3.20
C PRO A 149 7.31 -5.82 2.89
N HIS A 150 6.78 -4.70 2.39
CA HIS A 150 7.55 -3.50 2.03
C HIS A 150 7.71 -2.54 3.23
N GLY A 151 7.05 -2.83 4.36
CA GLY A 151 7.04 -2.01 5.56
C GLY A 151 5.93 -0.96 5.59
N ASP A 152 5.01 -1.00 4.64
CA ASP A 152 3.84 -0.11 4.63
C ASP A 152 2.87 -0.48 5.76
N PRO A 153 2.39 0.48 6.56
CA PRO A 153 1.54 0.18 7.71
C PRO A 153 0.16 -0.32 7.26
N ILE A 154 -0.28 -1.47 7.72
CA ILE A 154 -1.60 -2.03 7.43
C ILE A 154 -2.66 -1.30 8.29
N PRO A 155 -3.68 -0.67 7.68
CA PRO A 155 -4.80 -0.11 8.44
C PRO A 155 -5.51 -1.18 9.26
N ASP A 156 -5.90 -0.89 10.48
CA ASP A 156 -6.75 -1.79 11.27
C ASP A 156 -8.20 -1.81 10.73
N ALA A 157 -9.07 -2.64 11.32
CA ALA A 157 -10.47 -2.75 10.91
C ALA A 157 -11.28 -1.45 11.11
N ALA A 158 -10.81 -0.52 11.94
CA ALA A 158 -11.39 0.81 12.13
C ALA A 158 -10.79 1.86 11.17
N GLY A 159 -9.83 1.46 10.31
CA GLY A 159 -9.12 2.36 9.40
C GLY A 159 -8.02 3.18 10.07
N LYS A 160 -7.60 2.83 11.29
CA LYS A 160 -6.48 3.50 11.94
C LYS A 160 -5.16 2.98 11.42
N VAL A 161 -4.27 3.89 11.04
CA VAL A 161 -2.91 3.59 10.54
C VAL A 161 -1.90 3.90 11.63
N SER A 162 -1.06 2.95 11.96
CA SER A 162 0.05 3.14 12.90
C SER A 162 1.09 4.08 12.30
N LYS A 163 1.48 5.11 13.05
CA LYS A 163 2.54 6.02 12.64
C LYS A 163 3.89 5.54 13.19
N THR A 164 4.79 5.18 12.31
CA THR A 164 6.17 4.87 12.67
C THR A 164 7.03 6.12 12.51
N ARG A 165 7.76 6.50 13.55
CA ARG A 165 8.70 7.62 13.45
C ARG A 165 9.90 7.17 12.63
N SER A 166 10.01 7.67 11.42
CA SER A 166 11.06 7.31 10.46
C SER A 166 11.56 8.53 9.71
N LYS A 167 12.75 8.40 9.12
CA LYS A 167 13.33 9.40 8.21
C LYS A 167 13.90 8.70 6.98
N PRO A 168 14.04 9.39 5.84
CA PRO A 168 14.75 8.85 4.70
C PRO A 168 16.21 8.53 5.06
N LEU A 169 16.73 7.41 4.57
CA LEU A 169 18.13 7.03 4.74
C LEU A 169 19.09 8.10 4.20
N SER A 170 18.69 8.82 3.15
CA SER A 170 19.42 9.98 2.59
C SER A 170 19.64 11.13 3.58
N LYS A 171 18.90 11.17 4.70
CA LYS A 171 19.06 12.17 5.77
C LYS A 171 19.92 11.67 6.94
N CYS A 172 20.48 10.48 6.84
CA CYS A 172 21.37 9.92 7.84
C CYS A 172 22.79 10.49 7.72
N ARG A 173 23.51 10.48 8.84
CA ARG A 173 24.92 10.90 8.93
C ARG A 173 25.83 9.68 8.91
N ALA A 174 27.11 9.88 8.62
CA ALA A 174 28.11 8.83 8.76
C ALA A 174 28.14 8.28 10.21
N HIS A 175 28.37 6.99 10.33
CA HIS A 175 28.40 6.22 11.57
C HIS A 175 27.06 6.07 12.30
N GLU A 176 25.96 6.48 11.67
CA GLU A 176 24.62 6.30 12.24
C GLU A 176 24.16 4.84 12.12
N HIS A 177 23.64 4.28 13.23
CA HIS A 177 23.06 2.94 13.29
C HIS A 177 21.55 3.07 13.14
N VAL A 178 21.00 2.42 12.13
CA VAL A 178 19.57 2.51 11.78
C VAL A 178 19.00 1.16 11.39
N CYS A 179 17.68 1.02 11.52
CA CYS A 179 16.94 -0.13 11.02
C CYS A 179 16.04 0.32 9.86
N ILE A 180 16.04 -0.43 8.77
CA ILE A 180 15.10 -0.19 7.66
C ILE A 180 13.70 -0.53 8.16
N VAL A 181 12.75 0.39 8.00
CA VAL A 181 11.36 0.19 8.37
C VAL A 181 10.43 0.11 7.18
N ARG A 182 10.80 0.75 6.04
CA ARG A 182 9.92 0.81 4.86
C ARG A 182 10.70 1.12 3.60
N ILE A 183 10.27 0.52 2.48
CA ILE A 183 10.69 0.87 1.12
C ILE A 183 9.50 1.57 0.44
N THR A 184 9.65 2.84 0.07
CA THR A 184 8.53 3.65 -0.44
C THR A 184 8.31 3.53 -1.95
N ASP A 185 9.32 3.09 -2.70
CA ASP A 185 9.22 2.86 -4.14
C ASP A 185 8.99 1.37 -4.39
N GLN A 186 7.80 1.03 -4.88
CA GLN A 186 7.39 -0.35 -5.16
C GLN A 186 7.63 -0.75 -6.62
N ASN A 187 8.42 0.03 -7.37
CA ASN A 187 8.86 -0.38 -8.71
C ASN A 187 9.66 -1.68 -8.62
N ARG A 188 9.29 -2.67 -9.43
CA ARG A 188 9.88 -4.02 -9.42
C ARG A 188 11.40 -4.00 -9.48
N SER A 189 11.99 -3.21 -10.39
CA SER A 189 13.45 -3.14 -10.54
C SER A 189 14.14 -2.57 -9.30
N PHE A 190 13.52 -1.59 -8.63
CA PHE A 190 14.04 -1.04 -7.38
C PHE A 190 13.92 -2.04 -6.22
N LEU A 191 12.79 -2.74 -6.09
CA LEU A 191 12.60 -3.79 -5.09
C LEU A 191 13.60 -4.94 -5.27
N GLN A 192 13.83 -5.38 -6.51
CA GLN A 192 14.86 -6.38 -6.81
C GLN A 192 16.26 -5.88 -6.45
N PHE A 193 16.59 -4.64 -6.77
CA PHE A 193 17.86 -4.02 -6.41
C PHE A 193 18.09 -4.01 -4.90
N VAL A 194 17.14 -3.53 -4.11
CA VAL A 194 17.29 -3.50 -2.65
C VAL A 194 17.29 -4.90 -2.04
N ALA A 195 16.51 -5.84 -2.60
CA ALA A 195 16.53 -7.25 -2.19
C ALA A 195 17.87 -7.92 -2.41
N HIS A 196 18.44 -7.75 -3.62
CA HIS A 196 19.76 -8.30 -3.98
C HIS A 196 20.87 -7.80 -3.05
N ASN A 197 20.76 -6.54 -2.60
CA ASN A 197 21.71 -5.93 -1.68
C ASN A 197 21.35 -6.16 -0.18
N GLY A 198 20.38 -7.00 0.13
CA GLY A 198 19.98 -7.31 1.50
C GLY A 198 19.34 -6.15 2.27
N LEU A 199 18.79 -5.16 1.56
CA LEU A 199 18.20 -3.94 2.12
C LEU A 199 16.68 -4.06 2.26
N LYS A 200 16.21 -4.94 3.14
CA LYS A 200 14.77 -5.21 3.37
C LYS A 200 14.31 -4.63 4.71
N PRO A 201 13.01 -4.37 4.90
CA PRO A 201 12.47 -3.98 6.20
C PRO A 201 12.91 -4.95 7.32
N GLY A 202 13.25 -4.39 8.49
CA GLY A 202 13.80 -5.13 9.63
C GLY A 202 15.32 -5.27 9.63
N VAL A 203 16.02 -4.93 8.55
CA VAL A 203 17.47 -5.03 8.47
C VAL A 203 18.16 -3.84 9.15
N SER A 204 19.08 -4.12 10.06
CA SER A 204 19.93 -3.12 10.72
C SER A 204 21.12 -2.73 9.84
N LEU A 205 21.35 -1.44 9.70
CA LEU A 205 22.40 -0.84 8.88
C LEU A 205 23.32 0.07 9.70
N VAL A 206 24.57 0.15 9.27
CA VAL A 206 25.49 1.23 9.66
C VAL A 206 25.78 2.07 8.42
N VAL A 207 25.57 3.38 8.51
CA VAL A 207 26.00 4.34 7.47
C VAL A 207 27.50 4.50 7.58
N ARG A 208 28.26 4.02 6.59
CA ARG A 208 29.73 4.03 6.62
C ARG A 208 30.31 5.37 6.21
N SER A 209 29.74 5.97 5.17
CA SER A 209 30.17 7.26 4.65
C SER A 209 29.05 7.95 3.91
N VAL A 210 29.13 9.29 3.85
CA VAL A 210 28.26 10.15 3.03
C VAL A 210 29.15 11.02 2.18
N SER A 211 28.92 11.01 0.86
CA SER A 211 29.66 11.84 -0.09
C SER A 211 28.71 12.85 -0.74
N THR A 212 28.91 14.12 -0.44
CA THR A 212 28.17 15.23 -1.08
C THR A 212 28.61 15.42 -2.53
N GLN A 213 29.90 15.23 -2.82
CA GLN A 213 30.47 15.35 -4.18
C GLN A 213 29.92 14.27 -5.12
N ALA A 214 29.85 13.02 -4.63
CA ALA A 214 29.32 11.89 -5.41
C ALA A 214 27.80 11.75 -5.30
N ASN A 215 27.11 12.64 -4.56
CA ASN A 215 25.66 12.55 -4.28
C ASN A 215 25.24 11.15 -3.87
N SER A 216 26.00 10.53 -2.93
CA SER A 216 25.83 9.12 -2.54
C SER A 216 26.10 8.90 -1.05
N LEU A 217 25.66 7.75 -0.57
CA LEU A 217 26.05 7.24 0.75
C LEU A 217 26.34 5.73 0.67
N THR A 218 27.24 5.27 1.53
CA THR A 218 27.59 3.86 1.64
C THR A 218 27.08 3.32 2.96
N VAL A 219 26.33 2.21 2.88
CA VAL A 219 25.76 1.51 4.03
C VAL A 219 26.29 0.08 4.12
N ARG A 220 26.22 -0.53 5.29
CA ARG A 220 26.55 -1.94 5.50
C ARG A 220 25.52 -2.59 6.43
N ALA A 221 24.96 -3.70 5.99
CA ALA A 221 24.10 -4.57 6.79
C ALA A 221 24.96 -5.60 7.56
N GLY A 222 24.98 -5.54 8.86
CA GLY A 222 25.73 -6.47 9.71
C GLY A 222 27.18 -6.70 9.26
N ARG A 223 27.54 -7.96 8.95
CA ARG A 223 28.86 -8.37 8.40
C ARG A 223 28.89 -8.46 6.88
N GLY A 224 27.80 -8.08 6.20
CA GLY A 224 27.67 -8.11 4.74
C GLY A 224 28.60 -7.11 4.04
N GLN A 225 28.55 -7.14 2.71
CA GLN A 225 29.27 -6.17 1.87
C GLN A 225 28.69 -4.77 2.03
N ALA A 226 29.54 -3.76 1.82
CA ALA A 226 29.10 -2.36 1.80
C ALA A 226 28.41 -2.08 0.45
N VAL A 227 27.29 -1.38 0.51
CA VAL A 227 26.49 -1.00 -0.66
C VAL A 227 26.49 0.52 -0.77
N THR A 228 26.84 1.06 -1.93
CA THR A 228 26.76 2.49 -2.22
C THR A 228 25.46 2.80 -2.94
N LEU A 229 24.69 3.73 -2.40
CA LEU A 229 23.40 4.19 -2.90
C LEU A 229 23.51 5.65 -3.34
N SER A 230 22.87 6.01 -4.45
CA SER A 230 22.61 7.41 -4.76
C SER A 230 21.69 8.03 -3.70
N GLN A 231 21.72 9.36 -3.55
CA GLN A 231 20.81 10.07 -2.63
C GLN A 231 19.33 9.84 -3.02
N VAL A 232 19.05 9.70 -4.33
CA VAL A 232 17.72 9.39 -4.83
C VAL A 232 17.28 7.99 -4.37
N ALA A 233 18.12 6.97 -4.53
CA ALA A 233 17.80 5.61 -4.06
C ALA A 233 17.63 5.58 -2.53
N ALA A 234 18.52 6.24 -1.81
CA ALA A 234 18.46 6.33 -0.34
C ALA A 234 17.24 7.11 0.19
N SER A 235 16.70 8.06 -0.57
CA SER A 235 15.47 8.77 -0.18
C SER A 235 14.22 7.89 -0.18
N LYS A 236 14.25 6.78 -0.92
CA LYS A 236 13.16 5.78 -1.03
C LYS A 236 13.20 4.70 0.06
N ILE A 237 14.22 4.72 0.91
CA ILE A 237 14.39 3.79 2.03
C ILE A 237 14.18 4.56 3.33
N LEU A 238 13.12 4.23 4.07
CA LEU A 238 12.84 4.84 5.36
C LEU A 238 13.47 4.01 6.48
N VAL A 239 14.11 4.72 7.40
CA VAL A 239 14.81 4.11 8.53
C VAL A 239 14.39 4.75 9.84
N GLN A 240 14.56 4.02 10.94
CA GLN A 240 14.47 4.51 12.31
C GLN A 240 15.82 4.35 13.01
N ALA A 241 16.09 5.19 14.00
CA ALA A 241 17.26 5.01 14.85
C ALA A 241 17.19 3.65 15.55
N GLN A 242 18.29 2.92 15.57
CA GLN A 242 18.36 1.69 16.36
C GLN A 242 18.59 2.10 17.81
N ALA A 243 17.74 1.66 18.74
CA ALA A 243 18.00 1.80 20.17
C ALA A 243 19.30 1.03 20.48
N GLN A 244 20.23 1.69 21.14
CA GLN A 244 21.46 1.09 21.64
C GLN A 244 21.14 0.13 22.79
#